data_5ea8efbc0e26c4269a87f825b906a962
#
_entry.id   5ea8efbc0e26c4269a87f825b906a962
#
_cell.length_a   1.000
_cell.length_b   1.000
_cell.length_c   1.000
_cell.angle_alpha   90.00
_cell.angle_beta   90.00
_cell.angle_gamma   90.00
#
_symmetry.space_group_name_H-M   'P 1'
#
loop_
_entity.id
_entity.type
_entity.pdbx_description
1 polymer ?
#
loop_
_entity_poly.entity_id
_entity_poly.type
_entity_poly.pdbx_seq_one_letter_code
_entity_poly.pdbx_strand_id
1 'polypeptide(L)'
;TRWWSSAASDVYKRQQETVRKALAVGADRGIHVKVDNVIEPLAVSKILKKIVEKENPDLVFMGKQAIDDDCNQTGQMLAALLNWPQATFASKIEVKDNALEVTREIDEGLETIEVNVPAIVTCDLRLNEPRYASLPNIMKAKKKPIEQINASDLGVDINPRIEQIKVEEPPKRKAGIKVASVEELVQKLKNEAKVI
;
A
#
# COMPACT_ATOMS: atom_id res chain seq x y z
N THR A 1 17.32 -5.85 10.87
CA THR A 1 16.02 -5.26 10.52
C THR A 1 15.55 -5.95 9.25
N ARG A 2 14.42 -6.67 9.31
CA ARG A 2 13.86 -7.39 8.16
C ARG A 2 12.80 -6.52 7.51
N TRP A 3 13.03 -6.12 6.27
CA TRP A 3 12.15 -5.23 5.49
C TRP A 3 11.21 -6.03 4.60
N TRP A 4 9.94 -5.66 4.55
CA TRP A 4 8.92 -6.28 3.70
C TRP A 4 8.23 -5.24 2.83
N SER A 5 8.02 -5.57 1.56
CA SER A 5 7.20 -4.81 0.64
C SER A 5 6.18 -5.73 0.01
N SER A 6 4.92 -5.34 -0.02
CA SER A 6 3.88 -6.01 -0.81
C SER A 6 3.55 -5.15 -2.03
N ALA A 7 3.49 -5.78 -3.20
CA ALA A 7 2.89 -5.22 -4.39
C ALA A 7 1.73 -6.14 -4.77
N ALA A 8 0.50 -5.69 -4.54
CA ALA A 8 -0.69 -6.50 -4.74
C ALA A 8 -1.25 -6.44 -6.17
N SER A 9 -0.74 -5.59 -7.02
CA SER A 9 -1.29 -5.37 -8.35
C SER A 9 -0.25 -5.49 -9.45
N ASP A 10 -0.06 -6.67 -9.96
CA ASP A 10 0.33 -6.81 -11.37
C ASP A 10 -0.08 -8.19 -11.91
N VAL A 11 -0.89 -8.13 -12.94
CA VAL A 11 -1.60 -9.27 -13.48
C VAL A 11 -0.65 -10.37 -13.97
N TYR A 12 -0.80 -11.55 -13.40
CA TYR A 12 -0.40 -12.91 -13.83
C TYR A 12 1.03 -13.23 -14.27
N LYS A 13 1.74 -12.40 -15.01
CA LYS A 13 3.07 -12.77 -15.55
C LYS A 13 4.24 -12.00 -14.94
N ARG A 14 3.98 -10.91 -14.22
CA ARG A 14 5.02 -9.99 -13.73
C ARG A 14 5.30 -10.05 -12.23
N GLN A 15 4.50 -10.80 -11.45
CA GLN A 15 4.62 -10.81 -9.98
C GLN A 15 6.03 -11.18 -9.50
N GLN A 16 6.65 -12.20 -10.09
CA GLN A 16 8.03 -12.54 -9.74
C GLN A 16 9.04 -11.47 -10.17
N GLU A 17 8.79 -10.77 -11.27
CA GLU A 17 9.65 -9.67 -11.71
C GLU A 17 9.60 -8.50 -10.74
N THR A 18 8.44 -8.21 -10.16
CA THR A 18 8.28 -7.18 -9.12
C THR A 18 9.10 -7.55 -7.87
N VAL A 19 9.03 -8.81 -7.42
CA VAL A 19 9.88 -9.30 -6.34
C VAL A 19 11.37 -9.20 -6.71
N ARG A 20 11.75 -9.53 -7.95
CA ARG A 20 13.13 -9.40 -8.44
C ARG A 20 13.63 -7.96 -8.44
N LYS A 21 12.78 -6.97 -8.71
CA LYS A 21 13.13 -5.55 -8.57
C LYS A 21 13.49 -5.19 -7.13
N ALA A 22 12.69 -5.61 -6.17
CA ALA A 22 12.99 -5.40 -4.75
C ALA A 22 14.32 -6.08 -4.34
N LEU A 23 14.58 -7.29 -4.82
CA LEU A 23 15.84 -8.00 -4.61
C LEU A 23 17.05 -7.26 -5.23
N ALA A 24 16.85 -6.56 -6.35
CA ALA A 24 17.90 -5.81 -7.03
C ALA A 24 18.24 -4.49 -6.31
N VAL A 25 17.31 -3.89 -5.58
CA VAL A 25 17.55 -2.68 -4.77
C VAL A 25 17.97 -2.96 -3.33
N GLY A 26 18.12 -4.23 -2.95
CA GLY A 26 18.78 -4.57 -1.68
C GLY A 26 18.10 -5.64 -0.83
N ALA A 27 16.87 -6.05 -1.11
CA ALA A 27 16.24 -7.12 -0.35
C ALA A 27 17.05 -8.43 -0.43
N ASP A 28 17.06 -9.23 0.65
CA ASP A 28 17.88 -10.44 0.73
C ASP A 28 17.20 -11.64 0.10
N ARG A 29 15.89 -11.78 0.29
CA ARG A 29 15.04 -12.85 -0.25
C ARG A 29 13.63 -12.35 -0.51
N GLY A 30 12.85 -13.10 -1.24
CA GLY A 30 11.45 -12.81 -1.53
C GLY A 30 10.54 -13.96 -1.14
N ILE A 31 9.29 -13.64 -0.84
CA ILE A 31 8.20 -14.59 -0.70
C ILE A 31 7.14 -14.20 -1.73
N HIS A 32 6.72 -15.14 -2.54
CA HIS A 32 5.67 -14.98 -3.53
C HIS A 32 4.50 -15.89 -3.18
N VAL A 33 3.41 -15.31 -2.68
CA VAL A 33 2.17 -16.05 -2.44
C VAL A 33 1.34 -16.04 -3.70
N LYS A 34 1.04 -17.23 -4.22
CA LYS A 34 0.24 -17.42 -5.43
C LYS A 34 -1.24 -17.45 -5.08
N VAL A 35 -2.02 -16.70 -5.83
CA VAL A 35 -3.48 -16.67 -5.77
C VAL A 35 -4.01 -16.74 -7.20
N ASP A 36 -5.01 -17.56 -7.46
CA ASP A 36 -5.55 -17.76 -8.81
C ASP A 36 -6.57 -16.69 -9.21
N ASN A 37 -7.19 -16.03 -8.24
CA ASN A 37 -8.24 -15.03 -8.43
C ASN A 37 -7.82 -13.66 -7.90
N VAL A 38 -8.52 -12.62 -8.35
CA VAL A 38 -8.44 -11.29 -7.73
C VAL A 38 -8.98 -11.37 -6.31
N ILE A 39 -8.24 -10.84 -5.36
CA ILE A 39 -8.59 -10.86 -3.94
C ILE A 39 -8.70 -9.45 -3.37
N GLU A 40 -9.58 -9.29 -2.38
CA GLU A 40 -9.85 -8.04 -1.70
C GLU A 40 -8.75 -7.68 -0.68
N PRO A 41 -8.62 -6.40 -0.27
CA PRO A 41 -7.63 -5.96 0.71
C PRO A 41 -7.64 -6.76 2.02
N LEU A 42 -8.81 -7.19 2.51
CA LEU A 42 -8.92 -8.01 3.71
C LEU A 42 -8.30 -9.40 3.51
N ALA A 43 -8.51 -10.02 2.35
CA ALA A 43 -7.91 -11.31 2.02
C ALA A 43 -6.38 -11.19 1.93
N VAL A 44 -5.87 -10.12 1.30
CA VAL A 44 -4.43 -9.80 1.27
C VAL A 44 -3.89 -9.65 2.69
N SER A 45 -4.58 -8.90 3.56
CA SER A 45 -4.16 -8.68 4.95
C SER A 45 -4.13 -9.98 5.76
N LYS A 46 -5.07 -10.88 5.56
CA LYS A 46 -5.06 -12.21 6.21
C LYS A 46 -3.88 -13.07 5.76
N ILE A 47 -3.55 -13.05 4.46
CA ILE A 47 -2.37 -13.73 3.91
C ILE A 47 -1.09 -13.14 4.51
N LEU A 48 -0.96 -11.80 4.49
CA LEU A 48 0.19 -11.11 5.05
C LEU A 48 0.35 -11.37 6.54
N LYS A 49 -0.74 -11.46 7.31
CA LYS A 49 -0.70 -11.86 8.72
C LYS A 49 0.02 -13.19 8.90
N LYS A 50 -0.31 -14.21 8.09
CA LYS A 50 0.36 -15.53 8.17
C LYS A 50 1.84 -15.45 7.84
N ILE A 51 2.21 -14.60 6.88
CA ILE A 51 3.62 -14.37 6.57
C ILE A 51 4.33 -13.64 7.71
N VAL A 52 3.72 -12.62 8.29
CA VAL A 52 4.27 -11.88 9.44
C VAL A 52 4.43 -12.81 10.66
N GLU A 53 3.43 -13.64 10.96
CA GLU A 53 3.52 -14.65 12.04
C GLU A 53 4.69 -15.65 11.82
N LYS A 54 4.92 -16.09 10.57
CA LYS A 54 6.02 -16.99 10.19
C LYS A 54 7.39 -16.31 10.32
N GLU A 55 7.49 -15.06 9.88
CA GLU A 55 8.76 -14.36 9.74
C GLU A 55 9.16 -13.56 10.97
N ASN A 56 8.19 -13.21 11.81
CA ASN A 56 8.37 -12.43 13.04
C ASN A 56 9.25 -11.18 12.84
N PRO A 57 8.87 -10.25 11.93
CA PRO A 57 9.63 -9.03 11.70
C PRO A 57 9.35 -8.01 12.80
N ASP A 58 10.30 -7.10 13.05
CA ASP A 58 10.10 -5.97 13.95
C ASP A 58 9.28 -4.85 13.27
N LEU A 59 9.26 -4.82 11.94
CA LEU A 59 8.66 -3.73 11.19
C LEU A 59 8.19 -4.18 9.81
N VAL A 60 6.99 -3.77 9.44
CA VAL A 60 6.43 -3.99 8.11
C VAL A 60 6.22 -2.66 7.41
N PHE A 61 6.84 -2.50 6.24
CA PHE A 61 6.61 -1.36 5.37
C PHE A 61 5.74 -1.75 4.19
N MET A 62 4.79 -0.87 3.87
CA MET A 62 3.88 -1.05 2.74
C MET A 62 3.72 0.29 2.01
N GLY A 63 3.35 0.26 0.73
CA GLY A 63 2.81 1.44 0.07
C GLY A 63 1.49 1.85 0.73
N LYS A 64 1.21 3.16 0.79
CA LYS A 64 -0.04 3.64 1.40
C LYS A 64 -1.28 3.19 0.63
N GLN A 65 -1.18 3.13 -0.68
CA GLN A 65 -2.33 3.00 -1.57
C GLN A 65 -1.90 2.46 -2.93
N ALA A 66 -2.65 1.52 -3.48
CA ALA A 66 -2.49 1.05 -4.85
C ALA A 66 -3.28 1.97 -5.79
N ILE A 67 -2.75 2.22 -6.99
CA ILE A 67 -3.37 3.15 -7.95
C ILE A 67 -4.55 2.53 -8.72
N ASP A 68 -4.63 1.22 -8.73
CA ASP A 68 -5.64 0.45 -9.48
C ASP A 68 -6.95 0.29 -8.71
N ASP A 69 -6.92 -0.06 -7.43
CA ASP A 69 -8.11 -0.24 -6.60
C ASP A 69 -8.40 0.93 -5.66
N ASP A 70 -7.40 1.77 -5.39
CA ASP A 70 -7.50 3.00 -4.61
C ASP A 70 -8.07 2.82 -3.20
N CYS A 71 -8.07 1.60 -2.66
CA CYS A 71 -8.75 1.27 -1.41
C CYS A 71 -8.06 1.81 -0.16
N ASN A 72 -6.72 1.91 -0.14
CA ASN A 72 -5.94 2.35 1.04
C ASN A 72 -6.31 1.61 2.35
N GLN A 73 -6.48 0.32 2.33
CA GLN A 73 -7.02 -0.45 3.46
C GLN A 73 -6.09 -1.55 3.97
N THR A 74 -5.23 -2.12 3.14
CA THR A 74 -4.48 -3.34 3.44
C THR A 74 -3.57 -3.19 4.67
N GLY A 75 -2.82 -2.09 4.77
CA GLY A 75 -1.90 -1.85 5.89
C GLY A 75 -2.64 -1.70 7.22
N GLN A 76 -3.71 -0.94 7.22
CA GLN A 76 -4.53 -0.70 8.41
C GLN A 76 -5.23 -1.99 8.87
N MET A 77 -5.76 -2.79 7.94
CA MET A 77 -6.35 -4.10 8.24
C MET A 77 -5.31 -5.08 8.78
N LEU A 78 -4.09 -5.08 8.23
CA LEU A 78 -3.00 -5.92 8.71
C LEU A 78 -2.61 -5.55 10.14
N ALA A 79 -2.48 -4.26 10.44
CA ALA A 79 -2.18 -3.76 11.78
C ALA A 79 -3.24 -4.20 12.80
N ALA A 80 -4.53 -4.05 12.44
CA ALA A 80 -5.65 -4.48 13.27
C ALA A 80 -5.64 -6.01 13.50
N LEU A 81 -5.42 -6.80 12.45
CA LEU A 81 -5.37 -8.26 12.55
C LEU A 81 -4.21 -8.77 13.42
N LEU A 82 -3.09 -8.05 13.45
CA LEU A 82 -1.92 -8.37 14.27
C LEU A 82 -2.00 -7.76 15.67
N ASN A 83 -2.92 -6.84 15.90
CA ASN A 83 -2.97 -5.99 17.10
C ASN A 83 -1.64 -5.21 17.30
N TRP A 84 -1.08 -4.72 16.20
CA TRP A 84 0.14 -3.92 16.17
C TRP A 84 -0.18 -2.45 15.98
N PRO A 85 0.63 -1.54 16.54
CA PRO A 85 0.54 -0.11 16.24
C PRO A 85 0.82 0.14 14.76
N GLN A 86 0.26 1.24 14.26
CA GLN A 86 0.41 1.63 12.87
C GLN A 86 0.73 3.11 12.72
N ALA A 87 1.52 3.44 11.70
CA ALA A 87 1.72 4.79 11.22
C ALA A 87 1.45 4.84 9.71
N THR A 88 0.42 5.58 9.32
CA THR A 88 -0.04 5.68 7.92
C THR A 88 0.46 6.96 7.27
N PHE A 89 0.64 6.93 5.94
CA PHE A 89 1.07 8.10 5.15
C PHE A 89 2.43 8.68 5.56
N ALA A 90 3.36 7.83 5.99
CA ALA A 90 4.67 8.27 6.47
C ALA A 90 5.44 9.02 5.39
N SER A 91 5.80 10.27 5.67
CA SER A 91 6.65 11.12 4.83
C SER A 91 8.06 11.29 5.40
N LYS A 92 8.27 11.00 6.71
CA LYS A 92 9.57 10.96 7.36
C LYS A 92 9.54 9.92 8.48
N ILE A 93 10.65 9.20 8.67
CA ILE A 93 10.80 8.21 9.73
C ILE A 93 12.15 8.37 10.39
N GLU A 94 12.16 8.50 11.71
CA GLU A 94 13.37 8.45 12.54
C GLU A 94 13.28 7.23 13.45
N VAL A 95 14.34 6.41 13.42
CA VAL A 95 14.41 5.18 14.23
C VAL A 95 15.00 5.53 15.58
N LYS A 96 14.30 5.20 16.65
CA LYS A 96 14.76 5.25 18.05
C LYS A 96 14.96 3.81 18.55
N ASP A 97 15.45 3.62 19.77
CA ASP A 97 15.83 2.30 20.28
C ASP A 97 14.72 1.24 20.14
N ASN A 98 13.52 1.51 20.63
CA ASN A 98 12.38 0.60 20.58
C ASN A 98 11.12 1.23 19.94
N ALA A 99 11.28 2.36 19.28
CA ALA A 99 10.18 3.11 18.69
C ALA A 99 10.58 3.75 17.36
N LEU A 100 9.58 4.19 16.63
CA LEU A 100 9.72 5.01 15.44
C LEU A 100 9.03 6.34 15.69
N GLU A 101 9.72 7.44 15.41
CA GLU A 101 9.08 8.73 15.25
C GLU A 101 8.74 8.91 13.78
N VAL A 102 7.45 9.03 13.47
CA VAL A 102 6.93 9.06 12.11
C VAL A 102 6.19 10.36 11.87
N THR A 103 6.68 11.16 10.93
CA THR A 103 5.94 12.30 10.41
C THR A 103 5.06 11.82 9.26
N ARG A 104 3.79 12.11 9.35
CA ARG A 104 2.75 11.68 8.41
C ARG A 104 1.94 12.86 7.91
N GLU A 105 1.34 12.70 6.74
CA GLU A 105 0.46 13.70 6.18
C GLU A 105 -0.98 13.44 6.56
N ILE A 106 -1.64 14.48 7.03
CA ILE A 106 -3.05 14.51 7.37
C ILE A 106 -3.71 15.70 6.65
N ASP A 107 -5.03 15.82 6.69
CA ASP A 107 -5.76 16.87 5.97
C ASP A 107 -5.36 18.29 6.45
N GLU A 108 -5.07 18.46 7.75
CA GLU A 108 -4.65 19.72 8.35
C GLU A 108 -3.16 20.05 8.16
N GLY A 109 -2.35 19.09 7.64
CA GLY A 109 -0.92 19.31 7.42
C GLY A 109 -0.05 18.11 7.81
N LEU A 110 0.95 18.32 8.65
CA LEU A 110 1.87 17.28 9.11
C LEU A 110 1.64 16.98 10.59
N GLU A 111 1.57 15.70 10.91
CA GLU A 111 1.53 15.19 12.26
C GLU A 111 2.75 14.30 12.54
N THR A 112 3.37 14.43 13.69
CA THR A 112 4.45 13.52 14.11
C THR A 112 3.96 12.67 15.27
N ILE A 113 4.02 11.35 15.10
CA ILE A 113 3.62 10.37 16.10
C ILE A 113 4.79 9.45 16.44
N GLU A 114 4.78 8.93 17.66
CA GLU A 114 5.70 7.87 18.08
C GLU A 114 4.95 6.55 18.15
N VAL A 115 5.51 5.50 17.54
CA VAL A 115 4.97 4.15 17.56
C VAL A 115 6.02 3.15 18.01
N ASN A 116 5.66 2.28 18.94
CA ASN A 116 6.54 1.21 19.39
C ASN A 116 6.63 0.09 18.34
N VAL A 117 7.77 -0.60 18.30
CA VAL A 117 7.90 -1.82 17.49
C VAL A 117 7.46 -3.05 18.30
N PRO A 118 6.88 -4.07 17.66
CA PRO A 118 6.67 -4.22 16.22
C PRO A 118 5.54 -3.33 15.70
N ALA A 119 5.67 -2.81 14.46
CA ALA A 119 4.72 -1.86 13.88
C ALA A 119 4.49 -2.06 12.37
N ILE A 120 3.35 -1.55 11.89
CA ILE A 120 3.04 -1.43 10.47
C ILE A 120 3.16 0.03 10.06
N VAL A 121 3.92 0.29 8.99
CA VAL A 121 4.07 1.64 8.44
C VAL A 121 3.67 1.64 6.98
N THR A 122 2.71 2.50 6.61
CA THR A 122 2.40 2.74 5.21
C THR A 122 3.07 4.02 4.74
N CYS A 123 3.76 3.93 3.60
CA CYS A 123 4.67 4.97 3.13
C CYS A 123 4.00 5.85 2.08
N ASP A 124 4.17 7.16 2.23
CA ASP A 124 3.89 8.14 1.20
C ASP A 124 5.03 8.18 0.16
N LEU A 125 4.71 8.65 -1.04
CA LEU A 125 5.68 8.77 -2.13
C LEU A 125 6.83 9.75 -1.81
N ARG A 126 6.66 10.65 -0.85
CA ARG A 126 7.65 11.66 -0.41
C ARG A 126 8.62 11.16 0.64
N LEU A 127 8.44 9.92 1.16
CA LEU A 127 9.31 9.36 2.18
C LEU A 127 10.78 9.29 1.72
N ASN A 128 11.02 8.81 0.51
CA ASN A 128 12.35 8.68 -0.07
C ASN A 128 12.31 8.83 -1.59
N GLU A 129 13.41 9.31 -2.16
CA GLU A 129 13.65 9.16 -3.59
C GLU A 129 14.03 7.69 -3.89
N PRO A 130 13.33 7.02 -4.82
CA PRO A 130 13.60 5.62 -5.15
C PRO A 130 15.01 5.41 -5.69
N ARG A 131 15.72 4.39 -5.19
CA ARG A 131 17.04 4.00 -5.71
C ARG A 131 16.90 3.24 -7.02
N TYR A 132 17.84 3.49 -7.93
CA TYR A 132 17.97 2.70 -9.15
C TYR A 132 18.82 1.45 -8.91
N ALA A 133 18.36 0.32 -9.45
CA ALA A 133 19.13 -0.91 -9.42
C ALA A 133 20.25 -0.85 -10.48
N SER A 134 21.51 -1.06 -10.07
CA SER A 134 22.61 -1.21 -11.00
C SER A 134 22.56 -2.53 -11.76
N LEU A 135 23.12 -2.60 -12.95
CA LEU A 135 23.15 -3.84 -13.74
C LEU A 135 23.77 -5.03 -12.98
N PRO A 136 24.89 -4.88 -12.24
CA PRO A 136 25.41 -5.97 -11.42
C PRO A 136 24.41 -6.45 -10.34
N ASN A 137 23.65 -5.53 -9.71
CA ASN A 137 22.65 -5.89 -8.72
C ASN A 137 21.45 -6.61 -9.32
N ILE A 138 21.03 -6.23 -10.53
CA ILE A 138 19.98 -6.94 -11.29
C ILE A 138 20.43 -8.39 -11.57
N MET A 139 21.70 -8.58 -11.99
CA MET A 139 22.25 -9.91 -12.24
C MET A 139 22.34 -10.76 -10.96
N LYS A 140 22.76 -10.15 -9.83
CA LYS A 140 22.77 -10.83 -8.53
C LYS A 140 21.35 -11.19 -8.07
N ALA A 141 20.38 -10.31 -8.26
CA ALA A 141 19.00 -10.52 -7.89
C ALA A 141 18.36 -11.75 -8.57
N LYS A 142 18.79 -12.09 -9.81
CA LYS A 142 18.31 -13.31 -10.50
C LYS A 142 18.63 -14.59 -9.72
N LYS A 143 19.69 -14.59 -8.92
CA LYS A 143 20.15 -15.75 -8.13
C LYS A 143 19.63 -15.76 -6.70
N LYS A 144 19.05 -14.65 -6.21
CA LYS A 144 18.50 -14.57 -4.85
C LYS A 144 17.26 -15.45 -4.72
N PRO A 145 17.04 -16.10 -3.54
CA PRO A 145 15.92 -17.02 -3.34
C PRO A 145 14.56 -16.28 -3.37
N ILE A 146 13.59 -16.91 -4.02
CA ILE A 146 12.18 -16.56 -3.90
C ILE A 146 11.44 -17.82 -3.48
N GLU A 147 10.90 -17.80 -2.27
CA GLU A 147 10.00 -18.82 -1.77
C GLU A 147 8.63 -18.67 -2.43
N GLN A 148 8.05 -19.76 -2.93
CA GLN A 148 6.70 -19.74 -3.49
C GLN A 148 5.78 -20.51 -2.54
N ILE A 149 4.64 -19.90 -2.19
CA ILE A 149 3.62 -20.44 -1.30
C ILE A 149 2.28 -20.32 -2.03
N ASN A 150 1.44 -21.35 -2.00
CA ASN A 150 0.06 -21.20 -2.47
C ASN A 150 -0.79 -20.65 -1.32
N ALA A 151 -1.69 -19.73 -1.62
CA ALA A 151 -2.56 -19.13 -0.60
C ALA A 151 -3.42 -20.19 0.11
N SER A 152 -3.82 -21.27 -0.60
CA SER A 152 -4.51 -22.42 -0.02
C SER A 152 -3.75 -23.08 1.15
N ASP A 153 -2.42 -23.07 1.10
CA ASP A 153 -1.57 -23.72 2.09
C ASP A 153 -1.47 -22.92 3.40
N LEU A 154 -1.92 -21.66 3.38
CA LEU A 154 -1.91 -20.77 4.54
C LEU A 154 -3.15 -20.94 5.45
N GLY A 155 -4.16 -21.68 5.01
CA GLY A 155 -5.38 -21.93 5.77
C GLY A 155 -6.19 -20.68 6.12
N VAL A 156 -6.21 -19.68 5.23
CA VAL A 156 -6.98 -18.44 5.39
C VAL A 156 -8.15 -18.40 4.41
N ASP A 157 -9.27 -17.84 4.85
CA ASP A 157 -10.40 -17.58 3.96
C ASP A 157 -10.10 -16.32 3.14
N ILE A 158 -9.96 -16.51 1.82
CA ILE A 158 -9.68 -15.46 0.84
C ILE A 158 -10.86 -15.23 -0.12
N ASN A 159 -12.02 -15.82 0.16
CA ASN A 159 -13.19 -15.66 -0.70
C ASN A 159 -13.60 -14.19 -0.76
N PRO A 160 -13.88 -13.68 -1.96
CA PRO A 160 -14.36 -12.31 -2.13
C PRO A 160 -15.75 -12.15 -1.49
N ARG A 161 -16.01 -10.98 -0.94
CA ARG A 161 -17.31 -10.59 -0.37
C ARG A 161 -18.12 -9.70 -1.30
N ILE A 162 -17.47 -9.21 -2.36
CA ILE A 162 -18.05 -8.31 -3.35
C ILE A 162 -17.88 -8.98 -4.71
N GLU A 163 -18.94 -8.93 -5.51
CA GLU A 163 -18.95 -9.33 -6.91
C GLU A 163 -19.10 -8.10 -7.79
N GLN A 164 -18.18 -7.93 -8.75
CA GLN A 164 -18.25 -6.85 -9.72
C GLN A 164 -19.28 -7.20 -10.80
N ILE A 165 -20.48 -6.62 -10.70
CA ILE A 165 -21.58 -6.92 -11.63
C ILE A 165 -21.39 -6.20 -12.96
N LYS A 166 -20.90 -4.94 -12.95
CA LYS A 166 -20.82 -4.09 -14.14
C LYS A 166 -19.76 -3.02 -14.00
N VAL A 167 -19.11 -2.69 -15.11
CA VAL A 167 -18.23 -1.52 -15.24
C VAL A 167 -18.74 -0.68 -16.39
N GLU A 168 -18.93 0.61 -16.16
CA GLU A 168 -19.34 1.58 -17.16
C GLU A 168 -18.46 2.80 -17.13
N GLU A 169 -18.27 3.42 -18.28
CA GLU A 169 -17.62 4.74 -18.31
C GLU A 169 -18.50 5.77 -17.59
N PRO A 170 -17.89 6.68 -16.80
CA PRO A 170 -18.66 7.76 -16.19
C PRO A 170 -19.30 8.64 -17.27
N PRO A 171 -20.49 9.19 -17.02
CA PRO A 171 -21.13 10.08 -17.97
C PRO A 171 -20.24 11.30 -18.25
N LYS A 172 -20.16 11.68 -19.52
CA LYS A 172 -19.38 12.86 -19.91
C LYS A 172 -19.89 14.11 -19.18
N ARG A 173 -19.02 14.74 -18.41
CA ARG A 173 -19.34 16.00 -17.74
C ARG A 173 -19.42 17.11 -18.79
N LYS A 174 -20.42 17.99 -18.67
CA LYS A 174 -20.48 19.23 -19.44
C LYS A 174 -19.34 20.15 -18.98
N ALA A 175 -18.83 20.93 -19.91
CA ALA A 175 -17.84 21.96 -19.56
C ALA A 175 -18.42 22.91 -18.50
N GLY A 176 -17.59 23.29 -17.54
CA GLY A 176 -17.97 24.30 -16.54
C GLY A 176 -18.12 25.70 -17.19
N ILE A 177 -18.76 26.60 -16.46
CA ILE A 177 -18.87 28.02 -16.83
C ILE A 177 -17.78 28.81 -16.14
N LYS A 178 -17.12 29.71 -16.89
CA LYS A 178 -16.21 30.67 -16.27
C LYS A 178 -17.06 31.81 -15.71
N VAL A 179 -16.78 32.20 -14.49
CA VAL A 179 -17.40 33.31 -13.78
C VAL A 179 -16.45 34.48 -13.69
N ALA A 180 -16.98 35.70 -13.59
CA ALA A 180 -16.18 36.92 -13.61
C ALA A 180 -15.59 37.26 -12.22
N SER A 181 -16.23 36.80 -11.14
CA SER A 181 -15.79 37.12 -9.77
C SER A 181 -16.04 35.97 -8.79
N VAL A 182 -15.44 36.07 -7.61
CA VAL A 182 -15.66 35.11 -6.51
C VAL A 182 -17.09 35.20 -5.99
N GLU A 183 -17.65 36.41 -5.90
CA GLU A 183 -19.03 36.65 -5.47
C GLU A 183 -20.02 35.94 -6.40
N GLU A 184 -19.82 36.04 -7.71
CA GLU A 184 -20.63 35.31 -8.70
C GLU A 184 -20.52 33.81 -8.53
N LEU A 185 -19.31 33.31 -8.28
CA LEU A 185 -19.09 31.88 -8.02
C LEU A 185 -19.89 31.40 -6.80
N VAL A 186 -19.80 32.13 -5.69
CA VAL A 186 -20.53 31.80 -4.45
C VAL A 186 -22.04 31.82 -4.68
N GLN A 187 -22.56 32.84 -5.41
CA GLN A 187 -23.98 32.92 -5.73
C GLN A 187 -24.45 31.72 -6.58
N LYS A 188 -23.67 31.31 -7.58
CA LYS A 188 -24.00 30.17 -8.41
C LYS A 188 -23.93 28.84 -7.62
N LEU A 189 -22.94 28.68 -6.77
CA LEU A 189 -22.83 27.49 -5.91
C LEU A 189 -23.99 27.39 -4.92
N LYS A 190 -24.45 28.52 -4.36
CA LYS A 190 -25.61 28.58 -3.47
C LYS A 190 -26.94 28.37 -4.17
N ASN A 191 -27.19 29.13 -5.24
CA ASN A 191 -28.53 29.26 -5.79
C ASN A 191 -28.81 28.26 -6.94
N GLU A 192 -27.79 27.96 -7.76
CA GLU A 192 -27.93 27.05 -8.91
C GLU A 192 -27.49 25.63 -8.57
N ALA A 193 -26.25 25.44 -8.07
CA ALA A 193 -25.70 24.13 -7.75
C ALA A 193 -26.18 23.58 -6.40
N LYS A 194 -26.53 24.44 -5.45
CA LYS A 194 -26.99 24.11 -4.09
C LYS A 194 -26.05 23.19 -3.34
N VAL A 195 -24.74 23.44 -3.43
CA VAL A 195 -23.68 22.65 -2.80
C VAL A 195 -23.03 23.31 -1.59
N ILE A 196 -23.35 24.58 -1.37
CA ILE A 196 -22.94 25.37 -0.18
C ILE A 196 -24.14 26.17 0.36
#